data_41b75340c4892cc6df281c67f4de246a
#
_entry.id   41b75340c4892cc6df281c67f4de246a
#
_cell.length_a   1.000
_cell.length_b   1.000
_cell.length_c   1.000
_cell.angle_alpha   90.00
_cell.angle_beta   90.00
_cell.angle_gamma   90.00
#
_symmetry.space_group_name_H-M   'P 1'
#
loop_
_entity.id
_entity.type
_entity.pdbx_description
1 polymer ?
#
loop_
_entity_poly.entity_id
_entity_poly.type
_entity_poly.pdbx_seq_one_letter_code
_entity_poly.pdbx_strand_id
1 'polypeptide(L)'
;MQEKIPDLKQFRKESNRHVLVLEAQVSEQDKYKLIHLSNNVLRTAGNDLTGVMKKNYDQLVRTKRYRHLQSLYGKAKKAKRDKELKAVGAEMKQMQEEYHVTWEFCRQSMIRINKQYHLNSIFALTQAEDVWKGVEACLYREGKTLHFRKYGDH
;
A
#
# COMPACT_ATOMS: atom_id res chain seq x y z
N MET A 1 29.61 37.39 8.37
CA MET A 1 29.93 35.97 8.13
C MET A 1 28.61 35.22 7.89
N GLN A 2 28.39 34.75 6.66
CA GLN A 2 27.24 33.90 6.40
C GLN A 2 27.56 32.49 6.91
N GLU A 3 26.84 32.01 7.92
CA GLU A 3 26.91 30.63 8.35
C GLU A 3 26.45 29.74 7.20
N LYS A 4 27.35 28.89 6.72
CA LYS A 4 27.02 27.85 5.73
C LYS A 4 26.00 26.91 6.35
N ILE A 5 24.78 26.90 5.82
CA ILE A 5 23.77 25.90 6.16
C ILE A 5 24.36 24.53 5.78
N PRO A 6 24.53 23.60 6.73
CA PRO A 6 25.10 22.28 6.45
C PRO A 6 24.21 21.51 5.47
N ASP A 7 24.83 20.75 4.57
CA ASP A 7 24.12 19.88 3.64
C ASP A 7 23.24 18.90 4.42
N LEU A 8 21.93 18.99 4.19
CA LEU A 8 20.93 18.15 4.86
C LEU A 8 21.20 16.63 4.74
N LYS A 9 21.92 16.20 3.68
CA LYS A 9 22.34 14.80 3.51
C LYS A 9 23.47 14.43 4.44
N GLN A 10 24.42 15.34 4.67
CA GLN A 10 25.53 15.15 5.59
C GLN A 10 25.06 15.19 7.04
N PHE A 11 24.19 16.16 7.37
CA PHE A 11 23.54 16.26 8.67
C PHE A 11 22.74 14.99 9.05
N ARG A 12 22.07 14.34 8.07
CA ARG A 12 21.35 13.08 8.29
C ARG A 12 22.26 11.88 8.53
N LYS A 13 23.50 11.89 8.02
CA LYS A 13 24.48 10.81 8.25
C LYS A 13 25.21 10.95 9.57
N GLU A 14 25.44 12.17 10.03
CA GLU A 14 26.26 12.49 11.22
C GLU A 14 25.42 12.65 12.49
N SER A 15 24.09 12.84 12.37
CA SER A 15 23.22 12.94 13.54
C SER A 15 22.96 11.56 14.13
N ASN A 16 23.43 11.34 15.35
CA ASN A 16 22.97 10.23 16.20
C ASN A 16 21.46 10.41 16.42
N ARG A 17 20.65 9.63 15.68
CA ARG A 17 19.20 9.68 15.82
C ARG A 17 18.81 8.91 17.06
N HIS A 18 18.40 9.62 18.08
CA HIS A 18 17.75 9.03 19.23
C HIS A 18 16.24 8.94 18.96
N VAL A 19 15.70 7.73 19.02
CA VAL A 19 14.26 7.53 19.00
C VAL A 19 13.78 7.64 20.45
N LEU A 20 13.03 8.70 20.74
CA LEU A 20 12.37 8.85 22.02
C LEU A 20 11.00 8.18 21.94
N VAL A 21 10.84 7.09 22.65
CA VAL A 21 9.53 6.44 22.83
C VAL A 21 8.86 7.04 24.03
N LEU A 22 7.77 7.76 23.82
CA LEU A 22 6.95 8.32 24.87
C LEU A 22 5.72 7.44 25.08
N GLU A 23 5.48 7.02 26.29
CA GLU A 23 4.24 6.35 26.67
C GLU A 23 3.16 7.42 26.87
N ALA A 24 2.13 7.41 26.03
CA ALA A 24 1.02 8.32 26.15
C ALA A 24 0.07 7.85 27.26
N GLN A 25 -0.14 8.69 28.25
CA GLN A 25 -1.20 8.48 29.25
C GLN A 25 -2.54 8.87 28.62
N VAL A 26 -3.36 7.87 28.31
CA VAL A 26 -4.68 8.05 27.68
C VAL A 26 -5.75 7.67 28.70
N SER A 27 -6.83 8.47 28.79
CA SER A 27 -7.98 8.12 29.62
C SER A 27 -8.60 6.79 29.12
N GLU A 28 -9.22 6.01 30.00
CA GLU A 28 -9.92 4.78 29.61
C GLU A 28 -10.98 5.05 28.56
N GLN A 29 -11.63 6.21 28.62
CA GLN A 29 -12.64 6.63 27.65
C GLN A 29 -12.07 6.88 26.26
N ASP A 30 -10.89 7.52 26.16
CA ASP A 30 -10.21 7.77 24.89
C ASP A 30 -9.55 6.51 24.35
N LYS A 31 -9.05 5.65 25.20
CA LYS A 31 -8.58 4.31 24.86
C LYS A 31 -9.69 3.50 24.17
N TYR A 32 -10.89 3.53 24.73
CA TYR A 32 -12.04 2.86 24.13
C TYR A 32 -12.40 3.42 22.74
N LYS A 33 -12.36 4.75 22.58
CA LYS A 33 -12.58 5.41 21.28
C LYS A 33 -11.51 5.02 20.26
N LEU A 34 -10.25 4.96 20.66
CA LEU A 34 -9.14 4.56 19.78
C LEU A 34 -9.26 3.10 19.34
N ILE A 35 -9.61 2.20 20.27
CA ILE A 35 -9.86 0.79 19.96
C ILE A 35 -11.05 0.65 18.99
N HIS A 36 -12.13 1.38 19.23
CA HIS A 36 -13.30 1.38 18.35
C HIS A 36 -12.94 1.90 16.96
N LEU A 37 -12.22 3.02 16.88
CA LEU A 37 -11.75 3.58 15.61
C LEU A 37 -10.90 2.56 14.84
N SER A 38 -9.91 1.97 15.48
CA SER A 38 -8.99 1.02 14.84
C SER A 38 -9.71 -0.27 14.40
N ASN A 39 -10.38 -0.94 15.34
CA ASN A 39 -10.94 -2.27 15.09
C ASN A 39 -12.25 -2.27 14.30
N ASN A 40 -13.02 -1.21 14.36
CA ASN A 40 -14.30 -1.16 13.66
C ASN A 40 -14.20 -0.27 12.41
N VAL A 41 -13.93 1.01 12.58
CA VAL A 41 -14.05 1.98 11.46
C VAL A 41 -12.93 1.80 10.45
N LEU A 42 -11.66 1.88 10.89
CA LEU A 42 -10.50 1.78 9.99
C LEU A 42 -10.41 0.39 9.35
N ARG A 43 -10.61 -0.67 10.14
CA ARG A 43 -10.60 -2.04 9.63
C ARG A 43 -11.69 -2.24 8.57
N THR A 44 -12.91 -1.79 8.83
CA THR A 44 -14.04 -2.00 7.89
C THR A 44 -13.81 -1.20 6.60
N ALA A 45 -13.43 0.07 6.70
CA ALA A 45 -13.11 0.90 5.54
C ALA A 45 -11.96 0.31 4.71
N GLY A 46 -10.90 -0.16 5.37
CA GLY A 46 -9.77 -0.85 4.73
C GLY A 46 -10.20 -2.16 4.07
N ASN A 47 -11.09 -2.92 4.69
CA ASN A 47 -11.62 -4.17 4.13
C ASN A 47 -12.51 -3.92 2.90
N ASP A 48 -13.34 -2.88 2.92
CA ASP A 48 -14.14 -2.50 1.75
C ASP A 48 -13.23 -2.18 0.56
N LEU A 49 -12.16 -1.39 0.79
CA LEU A 49 -11.17 -1.11 -0.25
C LEU A 49 -10.43 -2.38 -0.69
N THR A 50 -10.06 -3.26 0.25
CA THR A 50 -9.43 -4.55 -0.06
C THR A 50 -10.33 -5.39 -0.95
N GLY A 51 -11.65 -5.40 -0.69
CA GLY A 51 -12.64 -6.11 -1.51
C GLY A 51 -12.67 -5.61 -2.96
N VAL A 52 -12.66 -4.28 -3.15
CA VAL A 52 -12.60 -3.66 -4.48
C VAL A 52 -11.31 -4.04 -5.21
N MET A 53 -10.16 -3.85 -4.56
CA MET A 53 -8.86 -4.13 -5.16
C MET A 53 -8.66 -5.63 -5.43
N LYS A 54 -9.12 -6.49 -4.53
CA LYS A 54 -9.08 -7.95 -4.70
C LYS A 54 -9.88 -8.41 -5.90
N LYS A 55 -11.09 -7.89 -6.09
CA LYS A 55 -11.92 -8.20 -7.26
C LYS A 55 -11.18 -7.89 -8.57
N ASN A 56 -10.59 -6.70 -8.66
CA ASN A 56 -9.87 -6.27 -9.85
C ASN A 56 -8.58 -7.11 -10.06
N TYR A 57 -7.83 -7.34 -9.00
CA TYR A 57 -6.64 -8.19 -9.03
C TYR A 57 -6.97 -9.63 -9.47
N ASP A 58 -8.02 -10.23 -8.90
CA ASP A 58 -8.43 -11.60 -9.26
C ASP A 58 -8.86 -11.69 -10.74
N GLN A 59 -9.49 -10.65 -11.30
CA GLN A 59 -9.80 -10.58 -12.72
C GLN A 59 -8.53 -10.51 -13.58
N LEU A 60 -7.58 -9.65 -13.21
CA LEU A 60 -6.31 -9.50 -13.90
C LEU A 60 -5.53 -10.82 -13.97
N VAL A 61 -5.35 -11.51 -12.84
CA VAL A 61 -4.57 -12.75 -12.76
C VAL A 61 -5.27 -13.96 -13.37
N ARG A 62 -6.59 -13.90 -13.62
CA ARG A 62 -7.30 -14.94 -14.38
C ARG A 62 -6.93 -14.92 -15.86
N THR A 63 -6.45 -13.80 -16.38
CA THR A 63 -6.05 -13.72 -17.79
C THR A 63 -4.79 -14.54 -18.05
N LYS A 64 -4.82 -15.38 -19.08
CA LYS A 64 -3.66 -16.19 -19.49
C LYS A 64 -2.46 -15.32 -19.84
N ARG A 65 -2.73 -14.17 -20.51
CA ARG A 65 -1.70 -13.20 -20.93
C ARG A 65 -0.95 -12.64 -19.72
N TYR A 66 -1.65 -12.18 -18.67
CA TYR A 66 -1.00 -11.61 -17.48
C TYR A 66 -0.13 -12.64 -16.74
N ARG A 67 -0.63 -13.87 -16.58
CA ARG A 67 0.15 -14.97 -15.96
C ARG A 67 1.41 -15.29 -16.76
N HIS A 68 1.31 -15.25 -18.10
CA HIS A 68 2.47 -15.44 -18.96
C HIS A 68 3.49 -14.32 -18.76
N LEU A 69 3.05 -13.05 -18.74
CA LEU A 69 3.90 -11.90 -18.48
C LEU A 69 4.58 -11.97 -17.10
N GLN A 70 3.85 -12.39 -16.06
CA GLN A 70 4.44 -12.61 -14.73
C GLN A 70 5.56 -13.64 -14.75
N SER A 71 5.36 -14.74 -15.47
CA SER A 71 6.40 -15.78 -15.63
C SER A 71 7.63 -15.23 -16.37
N LEU A 72 7.43 -14.48 -17.45
CA LEU A 72 8.53 -13.84 -18.20
C LEU A 72 9.26 -12.81 -17.34
N TYR A 73 8.53 -11.99 -16.61
CA TYR A 73 9.10 -11.00 -15.69
C TYR A 73 9.99 -11.67 -14.63
N GLY A 74 9.51 -12.74 -14.02
CA GLY A 74 10.30 -13.51 -13.04
C GLY A 74 11.56 -14.12 -13.63
N LYS A 75 11.49 -14.66 -14.86
CA LYS A 75 12.65 -15.19 -15.58
C LYS A 75 13.66 -14.10 -15.95
N ALA A 76 13.19 -12.96 -16.48
CA ALA A 76 14.05 -11.84 -16.84
C ALA A 76 14.74 -11.23 -15.61
N LYS A 77 14.03 -11.14 -14.48
CA LYS A 77 14.58 -10.67 -13.20
C LYS A 77 15.70 -11.58 -12.69
N LYS A 78 15.49 -12.89 -12.71
CA LYS A 78 16.51 -13.88 -12.30
C LYS A 78 17.73 -13.86 -13.22
N ALA A 79 17.52 -13.68 -14.52
CA ALA A 79 18.57 -13.63 -15.52
C ALA A 79 19.24 -12.25 -15.66
N LYS A 80 18.82 -11.23 -14.89
CA LYS A 80 19.30 -9.84 -14.93
C LYS A 80 19.24 -9.21 -16.34
N ARG A 81 18.17 -9.51 -17.09
CA ARG A 81 17.97 -9.01 -18.46
C ARG A 81 17.14 -7.72 -18.44
N ASP A 82 17.79 -6.58 -18.25
CA ASP A 82 17.12 -5.28 -18.01
C ASP A 82 16.23 -4.82 -19.16
N LYS A 83 16.62 -5.06 -20.42
CA LYS A 83 15.79 -4.69 -21.59
C LYS A 83 14.49 -5.47 -21.62
N GLU A 84 14.54 -6.79 -21.44
CA GLU A 84 13.36 -7.65 -21.40
C GLU A 84 12.48 -7.31 -20.19
N LEU A 85 13.10 -7.05 -19.04
CA LEU A 85 12.40 -6.67 -17.81
C LEU A 85 11.58 -5.38 -18.00
N LYS A 86 12.15 -4.37 -18.66
CA LYS A 86 11.46 -3.11 -18.96
C LYS A 86 10.30 -3.32 -19.95
N ALA A 87 10.50 -4.10 -21.01
CA ALA A 87 9.47 -4.35 -22.00
C ALA A 87 8.29 -5.11 -21.39
N VAL A 88 8.56 -6.23 -20.71
CA VAL A 88 7.53 -7.03 -20.03
C VAL A 88 6.83 -6.23 -18.93
N GLY A 89 7.59 -5.43 -18.16
CA GLY A 89 7.06 -4.56 -17.12
C GLY A 89 6.09 -3.51 -17.69
N ALA A 90 6.39 -2.94 -18.87
CA ALA A 90 5.51 -1.98 -19.53
C ALA A 90 4.18 -2.63 -19.95
N GLU A 91 4.21 -3.84 -20.54
CA GLU A 91 2.98 -4.58 -20.88
C GLU A 91 2.16 -4.95 -19.63
N MET A 92 2.83 -5.39 -18.56
CA MET A 92 2.15 -5.69 -17.29
C MET A 92 1.46 -4.44 -16.74
N LYS A 93 2.13 -3.27 -16.79
CA LYS A 93 1.58 -2.01 -16.33
C LYS A 93 0.35 -1.59 -17.14
N GLN A 94 0.39 -1.74 -18.45
CA GLN A 94 -0.76 -1.47 -19.32
C GLN A 94 -1.97 -2.33 -18.94
N MET A 95 -1.77 -3.63 -18.70
CA MET A 95 -2.84 -4.51 -18.25
C MET A 95 -3.34 -4.15 -16.84
N GLN A 96 -2.46 -3.73 -15.93
CA GLN A 96 -2.86 -3.25 -14.60
C GLN A 96 -3.74 -1.99 -14.70
N GLU A 97 -3.45 -1.08 -15.62
CA GLU A 97 -4.28 0.10 -15.89
C GLU A 97 -5.65 -0.30 -16.46
N GLU A 98 -5.70 -1.22 -17.42
CA GLU A 98 -6.93 -1.74 -18.03
C GLU A 98 -7.86 -2.41 -16.99
N TYR A 99 -7.29 -3.17 -16.06
CA TYR A 99 -8.04 -3.85 -14.99
C TYR A 99 -8.19 -3.02 -13.71
N HIS A 100 -7.81 -1.76 -13.74
CA HIS A 100 -7.88 -0.86 -12.58
C HIS A 100 -7.14 -1.37 -11.33
N VAL A 101 -5.97 -2.00 -11.54
CA VAL A 101 -5.06 -2.42 -10.47
C VAL A 101 -3.89 -1.44 -10.40
N THR A 102 -4.19 -0.20 -10.02
CA THR A 102 -3.23 0.90 -9.91
C THR A 102 -3.37 1.63 -8.60
N TRP A 103 -2.30 2.28 -8.16
CA TRP A 103 -2.33 3.14 -6.98
C TRP A 103 -3.40 4.24 -7.09
N GLU A 104 -3.48 4.88 -8.24
CA GLU A 104 -4.46 5.97 -8.44
C GLU A 104 -5.90 5.45 -8.31
N PHE A 105 -6.23 4.30 -8.86
CA PHE A 105 -7.55 3.70 -8.70
C PHE A 105 -7.82 3.30 -7.24
N CYS A 106 -6.82 2.77 -6.54
CA CYS A 106 -6.90 2.43 -5.12
C CYS A 106 -7.22 3.68 -4.29
N ARG A 107 -6.47 4.76 -4.50
CA ARG A 107 -6.67 6.06 -3.83
C ARG A 107 -8.05 6.66 -4.11
N GLN A 108 -8.48 6.68 -5.36
CA GLN A 108 -9.80 7.19 -5.75
C GLN A 108 -10.94 6.35 -5.16
N SER A 109 -10.75 5.03 -5.11
CA SER A 109 -11.72 4.13 -4.48
C SER A 109 -11.84 4.40 -2.98
N MET A 110 -10.72 4.66 -2.29
CA MET A 110 -10.75 5.04 -0.88
C MET A 110 -11.49 6.36 -0.65
N ILE A 111 -11.31 7.36 -1.51
CA ILE A 111 -12.05 8.63 -1.42
C ILE A 111 -13.57 8.39 -1.51
N ARG A 112 -14.02 7.49 -2.40
CA ARG A 112 -15.45 7.13 -2.53
C ARG A 112 -15.96 6.39 -1.30
N ILE A 113 -15.21 5.40 -0.82
CA ILE A 113 -15.53 4.63 0.39
C ILE A 113 -15.61 5.55 1.61
N ASN A 114 -14.67 6.51 1.71
CA ASN A 114 -14.61 7.42 2.84
C ASN A 114 -15.83 8.35 2.97
N LYS A 115 -16.63 8.54 1.92
CA LYS A 115 -17.92 9.25 2.03
C LYS A 115 -18.88 8.60 3.02
N GLN A 116 -18.77 7.28 3.21
CA GLN A 116 -19.58 6.53 4.16
C GLN A 116 -18.99 6.55 5.57
N TYR A 117 -17.67 6.54 5.70
CA TYR A 117 -16.99 6.40 6.99
C TYR A 117 -16.59 7.73 7.62
N HIS A 118 -16.54 8.82 6.84
CA HIS A 118 -16.16 10.17 7.29
C HIS A 118 -14.82 10.22 8.03
N LEU A 119 -13.86 9.40 7.59
CA LEU A 119 -12.51 9.42 8.15
C LEU A 119 -11.79 10.73 7.81
N ASN A 120 -10.91 11.14 8.71
CA ASN A 120 -9.93 12.17 8.38
C ASN A 120 -9.11 11.74 7.15
N SER A 121 -8.75 12.71 6.30
CA SER A 121 -8.02 12.47 5.05
C SER A 121 -6.70 11.69 5.25
N ILE A 122 -6.02 11.92 6.37
CA ILE A 122 -4.78 11.20 6.72
C ILE A 122 -5.09 9.71 6.96
N PHE A 123 -6.12 9.41 7.75
CA PHE A 123 -6.52 8.02 7.99
C PHE A 123 -6.99 7.32 6.72
N ALA A 124 -7.78 8.00 5.88
CA ALA A 124 -8.21 7.46 4.61
C ALA A 124 -7.01 7.15 3.68
N LEU A 125 -6.03 8.07 3.60
CA LEU A 125 -4.82 7.86 2.81
C LEU A 125 -3.99 6.69 3.35
N THR A 126 -3.81 6.60 4.67
CA THR A 126 -3.09 5.49 5.31
C THR A 126 -3.75 4.14 4.99
N GLN A 127 -5.10 4.05 5.02
CA GLN A 127 -5.80 2.82 4.63
C GLN A 127 -5.54 2.48 3.15
N ALA A 128 -5.54 3.47 2.26
CA ALA A 128 -5.22 3.24 0.85
C ALA A 128 -3.78 2.75 0.65
N GLU A 129 -2.81 3.33 1.35
CA GLU A 129 -1.41 2.92 1.29
C GLU A 129 -1.20 1.49 1.79
N ASP A 130 -1.84 1.11 2.89
CA ASP A 130 -1.72 -0.22 3.45
C ASP A 130 -2.33 -1.29 2.54
N VAL A 131 -3.49 -1.02 1.96
CA VAL A 131 -4.10 -1.92 0.97
C VAL A 131 -3.23 -2.01 -0.28
N TRP A 132 -2.69 -0.87 -0.75
CA TRP A 132 -1.82 -0.85 -1.91
C TRP A 132 -0.52 -1.63 -1.70
N LYS A 133 0.12 -1.56 -0.54
CA LYS A 133 1.28 -2.40 -0.19
C LYS A 133 0.98 -3.90 -0.35
N GLY A 134 -0.23 -4.32 0.04
CA GLY A 134 -0.71 -5.69 -0.17
C GLY A 134 -0.85 -6.03 -1.66
N VAL A 135 -1.42 -5.11 -2.46
CA VAL A 135 -1.53 -5.26 -3.92
C VAL A 135 -0.15 -5.36 -4.57
N GLU A 136 0.78 -4.47 -4.24
CA GLU A 136 2.16 -4.51 -4.75
C GLU A 136 2.87 -5.83 -4.39
N ALA A 137 2.67 -6.33 -3.18
CA ALA A 137 3.23 -7.62 -2.79
C ALA A 137 2.72 -8.75 -3.68
N CYS A 138 1.43 -8.72 -4.06
CA CYS A 138 0.83 -9.69 -4.97
C CYS A 138 1.30 -9.52 -6.43
N LEU A 139 1.54 -8.27 -6.87
CA LEU A 139 1.97 -7.98 -8.25
C LEU A 139 3.45 -8.32 -8.50
N TYR A 140 4.34 -7.97 -7.56
CA TYR A 140 5.80 -7.90 -7.80
C TYR A 140 6.65 -8.70 -6.80
N ARG A 141 6.05 -9.26 -5.76
CA ARG A 141 6.73 -10.02 -4.71
C ARG A 141 6.14 -11.42 -4.59
N GLU A 142 6.25 -12.03 -3.43
CA GLU A 142 5.81 -13.41 -3.17
C GLU A 142 4.35 -13.50 -2.69
N GLY A 143 3.63 -12.39 -2.63
CA GLY A 143 2.23 -12.38 -2.24
C GLY A 143 1.35 -13.13 -3.23
N LYS A 144 0.51 -14.03 -2.73
CA LYS A 144 -0.37 -14.85 -3.58
C LYS A 144 -1.79 -14.31 -3.65
N THR A 145 -2.26 -13.66 -2.60
CA THR A 145 -3.62 -13.14 -2.50
C THR A 145 -3.70 -11.98 -1.52
N LEU A 146 -4.70 -11.13 -1.71
CA LEU A 146 -5.03 -10.08 -0.77
C LEU A 146 -5.87 -10.64 0.38
N HIS A 147 -5.52 -10.26 1.59
CA HIS A 147 -6.21 -10.68 2.80
C HIS A 147 -6.98 -9.53 3.43
N PHE A 148 -8.14 -9.86 3.99
CA PHE A 148 -8.91 -8.94 4.81
C PHE A 148 -8.32 -8.91 6.22
N ARG A 149 -8.36 -7.75 6.86
CA ARG A 149 -7.95 -7.59 8.25
C ARG A 149 -8.99 -8.23 9.17
N LYS A 150 -8.52 -9.00 10.13
CA LYS A 150 -9.35 -9.57 11.20
C LYS A 150 -9.53 -8.55 12.34
N TYR A 151 -10.51 -8.80 13.19
CA TYR A 151 -10.66 -8.05 14.44
C TYR A 151 -9.44 -8.29 15.33
N GLY A 152 -8.84 -7.21 15.84
CA GLY A 152 -7.63 -7.30 16.66
C GLY A 152 -6.30 -7.32 15.90
N ASP A 153 -6.29 -7.33 14.56
CA ASP A 153 -5.08 -7.12 13.77
C ASP A 153 -4.72 -5.61 13.83
N HIS A 154 -3.59 -5.29 14.44
CA HIS A 154 -3.07 -3.93 14.63
C HIS A 154 -1.84 -3.67 13.75
#